data_6cb75c610750b7d0860015bac54938dd
#
_entry.id   6cb75c610750b7d0860015bac54938dd
#
_cell.length_a   1.000
_cell.length_b   1.000
_cell.length_c   1.000
_cell.angle_alpha   90.00
_cell.angle_beta   90.00
_cell.angle_gamma   90.00
#
_symmetry.space_group_name_H-M   'P 1'
#
loop_
_entity.id
_entity.type
_entity.pdbx_description
1 polymer ?
#
loop_
_entity_poly.entity_id
_entity_poly.type
_entity_poly.pdbx_seq_one_letter_code
_entity_poly.pdbx_strand_id
1 'polypeptide(L)'
;MKGEEQLWTILNDKLDMLRATNRLPQAIRAAETALEIAKRAFSGTDLSLATSFEKLGQLLDQKGDRAAAKGYLLKAHTILEKVNPPDQRAIYRSARRLAFLCDSLGQSEEAINFYQKAIAAGAEIEDIHYSDLGTMLNNVALILRKSGRQKAAEPCYLRALHIYEKQLGPDHVDVASVLNNLAVFYTNERRFTEAEKIHLRALAIRENLNPPPLADIAQSKCNLAVVYHSRGDYAKAAELYQASLKMWEQVKDKPLKDYEIVVSNYADLLSSLGQVRKAHQLEVRARKKRSG
;
A
#
# COMPACT_ATOMS: atom_id res chain seq x y z
N MET A 1 14.02 -26.92 31.52
CA MET A 1 12.90 -26.83 30.55
C MET A 1 11.66 -26.17 31.15
N LYS A 2 10.91 -26.78 32.10
CA LYS A 2 9.68 -26.12 32.64
C LYS A 2 9.88 -24.70 33.17
N GLY A 3 10.99 -24.39 33.84
CA GLY A 3 11.28 -23.05 34.37
C GLY A 3 11.57 -21.99 33.28
N GLU A 4 12.22 -22.38 32.18
CA GLU A 4 12.49 -21.45 31.06
C GLU A 4 11.23 -21.19 30.25
N GLU A 5 10.36 -22.17 30.05
CA GLU A 5 9.08 -22.02 29.41
C GLU A 5 8.15 -21.05 30.18
N GLN A 6 8.11 -21.20 31.51
CA GLN A 6 7.37 -20.26 32.38
C GLN A 6 7.94 -18.84 32.32
N LEU A 7 9.24 -18.70 32.36
CA LEU A 7 9.91 -17.39 32.25
C LEU A 7 9.64 -16.75 30.88
N TRP A 8 9.65 -17.54 29.81
CA TRP A 8 9.29 -17.07 28.46
C TRP A 8 7.85 -16.54 28.42
N THR A 9 6.90 -17.23 29.03
CA THR A 9 5.50 -16.78 29.11
C THR A 9 5.39 -15.45 29.85
N ILE A 10 6.00 -15.33 31.05
CA ILE A 10 5.99 -14.11 31.85
C ILE A 10 6.59 -12.92 31.06
N LEU A 11 7.68 -13.15 30.32
CA LEU A 11 8.30 -12.11 29.50
C LEU A 11 7.41 -11.68 28.34
N ASN A 12 6.67 -12.61 27.73
CA ASN A 12 5.71 -12.28 26.68
C ASN A 12 4.56 -11.46 27.20
N ASP A 13 3.99 -11.79 28.37
CA ASP A 13 2.93 -11.01 29.01
C ASP A 13 3.41 -9.60 29.35
N LYS A 14 4.63 -9.49 29.89
CA LYS A 14 5.26 -8.19 30.16
C LYS A 14 5.49 -7.38 28.88
N LEU A 15 5.90 -8.03 27.80
CA LEU A 15 6.11 -7.42 26.49
C LEU A 15 4.79 -6.84 25.97
N ASP A 16 3.70 -7.60 26.02
CA ASP A 16 2.40 -7.17 25.53
C ASP A 16 1.86 -5.98 26.37
N MET A 17 2.06 -5.98 27.67
CA MET A 17 1.78 -4.83 28.55
C MET A 17 2.61 -3.59 28.17
N LEU A 18 3.91 -3.76 27.90
CA LEU A 18 4.80 -2.65 27.52
C LEU A 18 4.39 -2.05 26.17
N ARG A 19 3.96 -2.90 25.21
CA ARG A 19 3.39 -2.44 23.94
C ARG A 19 2.11 -1.62 24.14
N ALA A 20 1.19 -2.13 24.94
CA ALA A 20 -0.08 -1.45 25.26
C ALA A 20 0.14 -0.08 25.92
N THR A 21 1.22 0.08 26.69
CA THR A 21 1.61 1.34 27.35
C THR A 21 2.58 2.19 26.53
N ASN A 22 2.80 1.86 25.24
CA ASN A 22 3.68 2.58 24.30
C ASN A 22 5.13 2.74 24.78
N ARG A 23 5.64 1.75 25.56
CA ARG A 23 7.03 1.72 26.07
C ARG A 23 7.95 0.93 25.15
N LEU A 24 8.08 1.38 23.88
CA LEU A 24 8.76 0.65 22.82
C LEU A 24 10.19 0.19 23.15
N PRO A 25 11.11 1.02 23.71
CA PRO A 25 12.47 0.56 24.02
C PRO A 25 12.52 -0.56 25.07
N GLN A 26 11.59 -0.53 26.02
CA GLN A 26 11.49 -1.56 27.07
C GLN A 26 10.88 -2.85 26.52
N ALA A 27 9.87 -2.73 25.60
CA ALA A 27 9.28 -3.85 24.92
C ALA A 27 10.30 -4.59 24.04
N ILE A 28 11.19 -3.87 23.32
CA ILE A 28 12.25 -4.46 22.53
C ILE A 28 13.21 -5.28 23.43
N ARG A 29 13.67 -4.72 24.53
CA ARG A 29 14.55 -5.44 25.48
C ARG A 29 13.91 -6.70 26.06
N ALA A 30 12.62 -6.62 26.41
CA ALA A 30 11.88 -7.79 26.87
C ALA A 30 11.75 -8.85 25.78
N ALA A 31 11.51 -8.45 24.52
CA ALA A 31 11.45 -9.35 23.38
C ALA A 31 12.80 -10.03 23.08
N GLU A 32 13.89 -9.29 23.15
CA GLU A 32 15.24 -9.83 23.00
C GLU A 32 15.54 -10.91 24.07
N THR A 33 15.22 -10.61 25.33
CA THR A 33 15.37 -11.56 26.43
C THR A 33 14.48 -12.78 26.24
N ALA A 34 13.22 -12.60 25.85
CA ALA A 34 12.29 -13.68 25.58
C ALA A 34 12.77 -14.57 24.42
N LEU A 35 13.35 -13.99 23.37
CA LEU A 35 13.92 -14.72 22.26
C LEU A 35 15.13 -15.57 22.66
N GLU A 36 16.02 -15.05 23.51
CA GLU A 36 17.18 -15.82 24.00
C GLU A 36 16.74 -17.02 24.87
N ILE A 37 15.69 -16.86 25.65
CA ILE A 37 15.10 -17.97 26.39
C ILE A 37 14.40 -18.93 25.42
N ALA A 38 13.65 -18.45 24.44
CA ALA A 38 12.99 -19.29 23.47
C ALA A 38 13.98 -20.19 22.69
N LYS A 39 15.13 -19.66 22.31
CA LYS A 39 16.19 -20.43 21.62
C LYS A 39 16.75 -21.58 22.46
N ARG A 40 16.70 -21.47 23.80
CA ARG A 40 17.20 -22.52 24.72
C ARG A 40 16.10 -23.50 25.11
N ALA A 41 14.90 -22.99 25.31
CA ALA A 41 13.78 -23.76 25.83
C ALA A 41 13.03 -24.58 24.75
N PHE A 42 13.01 -24.09 23.52
CA PHE A 42 12.18 -24.67 22.45
C PHE A 42 13.03 -25.19 21.27
N SER A 43 12.49 -26.17 20.56
CA SER A 43 13.14 -26.68 19.35
C SER A 43 13.11 -25.63 18.21
N GLY A 44 13.97 -25.82 17.20
CA GLY A 44 14.06 -24.91 16.05
C GLY A 44 12.81 -24.84 15.15
N THR A 45 11.82 -25.72 15.40
CA THR A 45 10.54 -25.76 14.68
C THR A 45 9.34 -25.45 15.58
N ASP A 46 9.58 -25.03 16.82
CA ASP A 46 8.52 -24.73 17.77
C ASP A 46 7.87 -23.36 17.49
N LEU A 47 6.54 -23.31 17.60
CA LEU A 47 5.76 -22.10 17.40
C LEU A 47 6.11 -21.00 18.42
N SER A 48 6.54 -21.35 19.62
CA SER A 48 6.97 -20.38 20.63
C SER A 48 8.23 -19.61 20.19
N LEU A 49 9.13 -20.30 19.49
CA LEU A 49 10.31 -19.65 18.88
C LEU A 49 9.91 -18.75 17.73
N ALA A 50 8.97 -19.20 16.85
CA ALA A 50 8.42 -18.38 15.77
C ALA A 50 7.74 -17.12 16.32
N THR A 51 6.94 -17.27 17.40
CA THR A 51 6.28 -16.15 18.09
C THR A 51 7.30 -15.13 18.63
N SER A 52 8.40 -15.59 19.21
CA SER A 52 9.45 -14.71 19.72
C SER A 52 10.14 -13.93 18.60
N PHE A 53 10.44 -14.58 17.48
CA PHE A 53 10.97 -13.90 16.29
C PHE A 53 9.98 -12.90 15.73
N GLU A 54 8.69 -13.27 15.62
CA GLU A 54 7.66 -12.38 15.10
C GLU A 54 7.47 -11.13 15.96
N LYS A 55 7.35 -11.30 17.28
CA LYS A 55 7.18 -10.17 18.21
C LYS A 55 8.36 -9.20 18.15
N LEU A 56 9.59 -9.69 18.15
CA LEU A 56 10.79 -8.83 18.04
C LEU A 56 10.82 -8.13 16.68
N GLY A 57 10.55 -8.85 15.59
CA GLY A 57 10.49 -8.27 14.25
C GLY A 57 9.44 -7.14 14.16
N GLN A 58 8.25 -7.33 14.75
CA GLN A 58 7.20 -6.31 14.78
C GLN A 58 7.63 -5.05 15.54
N LEU A 59 8.30 -5.20 16.67
CA LEU A 59 8.79 -4.07 17.46
C LEU A 59 9.90 -3.28 16.75
N LEU A 60 10.77 -3.98 16.03
CA LEU A 60 11.83 -3.35 15.23
C LEU A 60 11.24 -2.57 14.03
N ASP A 61 10.21 -3.12 13.38
CA ASP A 61 9.49 -2.42 12.32
C ASP A 61 8.83 -1.14 12.88
N GLN A 62 8.18 -1.23 14.04
CA GLN A 62 7.60 -0.07 14.73
C GLN A 62 8.65 0.98 15.12
N LYS A 63 9.87 0.55 15.46
CA LYS A 63 11.03 1.43 15.72
C LYS A 63 11.55 2.09 14.44
N GLY A 64 11.22 1.56 13.25
CA GLY A 64 11.73 2.01 11.96
C GLY A 64 12.95 1.22 11.47
N ASP A 65 13.44 0.24 12.23
CA ASP A 65 14.53 -0.65 11.80
C ASP A 65 13.99 -1.79 10.93
N ARG A 66 13.57 -1.43 9.73
CA ARG A 66 12.92 -2.36 8.79
C ARG A 66 13.84 -3.49 8.32
N ALA A 67 15.13 -3.22 8.22
CA ALA A 67 16.09 -4.24 7.77
C ALA A 67 16.24 -5.36 8.82
N ALA A 68 16.43 -5.00 10.10
CA ALA A 68 16.48 -5.97 11.18
C ALA A 68 15.13 -6.68 11.36
N ALA A 69 14.02 -5.95 11.28
CA ALA A 69 12.66 -6.50 11.33
C ALA A 69 12.46 -7.62 10.31
N LYS A 70 12.83 -7.38 9.03
CA LYS A 70 12.75 -8.39 7.97
C LYS A 70 13.50 -9.67 8.35
N GLY A 71 14.71 -9.54 8.88
CA GLY A 71 15.53 -10.69 9.27
C GLY A 71 14.85 -11.58 10.31
N TYR A 72 14.21 -10.99 11.30
CA TYR A 72 13.49 -11.74 12.35
C TYR A 72 12.17 -12.31 11.84
N LEU A 73 11.40 -11.54 11.09
CA LEU A 73 10.13 -11.99 10.50
C LEU A 73 10.33 -13.13 9.50
N LEU A 74 11.44 -13.14 8.75
CA LEU A 74 11.77 -14.24 7.85
C LEU A 74 12.06 -15.53 8.60
N LYS A 75 12.80 -15.47 9.74
CA LYS A 75 13.01 -16.62 10.60
C LYS A 75 11.71 -17.18 11.16
N ALA A 76 10.80 -16.31 11.60
CA ALA A 76 9.48 -16.72 12.05
C ALA A 76 8.70 -17.44 10.93
N HIS A 77 8.65 -16.83 9.74
CA HIS A 77 7.95 -17.40 8.58
C HIS A 77 8.51 -18.78 8.18
N THR A 78 9.83 -18.92 8.17
CA THR A 78 10.49 -20.21 7.86
C THR A 78 10.12 -21.32 8.84
N ILE A 79 9.89 -21.00 10.11
CA ILE A 79 9.41 -21.97 11.11
C ILE A 79 7.96 -22.34 10.81
N LEU A 80 7.11 -21.33 10.56
CA LEU A 80 5.69 -21.55 10.27
C LEU A 80 5.46 -22.43 9.04
N GLU A 81 6.29 -22.29 7.99
CA GLU A 81 6.20 -23.14 6.79
C GLU A 81 6.60 -24.61 7.06
N LYS A 82 7.31 -24.89 8.16
CA LYS A 82 7.75 -26.26 8.53
C LYS A 82 6.80 -26.97 9.48
N VAL A 83 5.85 -26.25 10.07
CA VAL A 83 4.86 -26.84 10.99
C VAL A 83 3.89 -27.76 10.21
N ASN A 84 3.62 -28.91 10.79
CA ASN A 84 2.69 -29.88 10.18
C ASN A 84 1.66 -30.36 11.23
N PRO A 85 0.36 -30.19 11.02
CA PRO A 85 -0.26 -29.55 9.84
C PRO A 85 0.02 -28.05 9.77
N PRO A 86 0.02 -27.45 8.56
CA PRO A 86 0.31 -26.03 8.38
C PRO A 86 -0.81 -25.15 8.93
N ASP A 87 -0.45 -24.13 9.71
CA ASP A 87 -1.39 -23.07 10.10
C ASP A 87 -1.45 -22.00 8.98
N GLN A 88 -2.43 -22.15 8.09
CA GLN A 88 -2.60 -21.22 6.96
C GLN A 88 -2.83 -19.77 7.41
N ARG A 89 -3.49 -19.55 8.57
CA ARG A 89 -3.67 -18.19 9.11
C ARG A 89 -2.36 -17.56 9.56
N ALA A 90 -1.49 -18.34 10.21
CA ALA A 90 -0.17 -17.85 10.64
C ALA A 90 0.73 -17.59 9.43
N ILE A 91 0.74 -18.50 8.44
CA ILE A 91 1.49 -18.34 7.18
C ILE A 91 0.99 -17.08 6.44
N TYR A 92 -0.33 -16.92 6.28
CA TYR A 92 -0.95 -15.74 5.66
C TYR A 92 -0.50 -14.43 6.31
N ARG A 93 -0.65 -14.32 7.65
CA ARG A 93 -0.28 -13.10 8.39
C ARG A 93 1.20 -12.78 8.26
N SER A 94 2.04 -13.79 8.39
CA SER A 94 3.50 -13.66 8.32
C SER A 94 3.96 -13.26 6.92
N ALA A 95 3.47 -13.94 5.87
CA ALA A 95 3.79 -13.64 4.48
C ALA A 95 3.31 -12.24 4.08
N ARG A 96 2.06 -11.85 4.45
CA ARG A 96 1.52 -10.51 4.19
C ARG A 96 2.41 -9.41 4.81
N ARG A 97 2.86 -9.60 6.03
CA ARG A 97 3.74 -8.65 6.72
C ARG A 97 5.11 -8.54 6.04
N LEU A 98 5.71 -9.68 5.68
CA LEU A 98 6.96 -9.70 4.93
C LEU A 98 6.83 -9.03 3.57
N ALA A 99 5.73 -9.27 2.85
CA ALA A 99 5.46 -8.65 1.58
C ALA A 99 5.46 -7.11 1.67
N PHE A 100 4.69 -6.58 2.63
CA PHE A 100 4.63 -5.13 2.87
C PHE A 100 6.00 -4.56 3.26
N LEU A 101 6.74 -5.26 4.11
CA LEU A 101 8.06 -4.82 4.55
C LEU A 101 9.07 -4.82 3.39
N CYS A 102 9.09 -5.87 2.57
CA CYS A 102 9.94 -5.94 1.38
C CYS A 102 9.57 -4.83 0.36
N ASP A 103 8.29 -4.56 0.15
CA ASP A 103 7.84 -3.45 -0.71
C ASP A 103 8.34 -2.10 -0.19
N SER A 104 8.19 -1.86 1.11
CA SER A 104 8.69 -0.62 1.77
C SER A 104 10.20 -0.45 1.72
N LEU A 105 10.95 -1.54 1.57
CA LEU A 105 12.40 -1.58 1.38
C LEU A 105 12.81 -1.51 -0.10
N GLY A 106 11.86 -1.44 -1.04
CA GLY A 106 12.11 -1.44 -2.47
C GLY A 106 12.52 -2.79 -3.04
N GLN A 107 12.36 -3.87 -2.29
CA GLN A 107 12.72 -5.25 -2.67
C GLN A 107 11.58 -5.91 -3.43
N SER A 108 11.34 -5.46 -4.66
CA SER A 108 10.16 -5.77 -5.47
C SER A 108 9.93 -7.27 -5.68
N GLU A 109 10.97 -8.04 -6.01
CA GLU A 109 10.82 -9.48 -6.28
C GLU A 109 10.43 -10.27 -5.02
N GLU A 110 11.07 -9.95 -3.90
CA GLU A 110 10.75 -10.58 -2.62
C GLU A 110 9.34 -10.19 -2.16
N ALA A 111 8.95 -8.92 -2.36
CA ALA A 111 7.60 -8.46 -2.03
C ALA A 111 6.54 -9.22 -2.83
N ILE A 112 6.72 -9.37 -4.15
CA ILE A 112 5.81 -10.14 -5.01
C ILE A 112 5.71 -11.59 -4.53
N ASN A 113 6.84 -12.24 -4.25
CA ASN A 113 6.85 -13.63 -3.78
C ASN A 113 6.06 -13.79 -2.47
N PHE A 114 6.29 -12.92 -1.50
CA PHE A 114 5.56 -12.98 -0.22
C PHE A 114 4.08 -12.60 -0.37
N TYR A 115 3.71 -11.66 -1.25
CA TYR A 115 2.31 -11.42 -1.57
C TYR A 115 1.65 -12.65 -2.18
N GLN A 116 2.30 -13.35 -3.11
CA GLN A 116 1.78 -14.57 -3.71
C GLN A 116 1.60 -15.69 -2.68
N LYS A 117 2.56 -15.88 -1.76
CA LYS A 117 2.43 -16.82 -0.64
C LYS A 117 1.25 -16.46 0.27
N ALA A 118 1.09 -15.18 0.60
CA ALA A 118 -0.03 -14.73 1.41
C ALA A 118 -1.38 -14.95 0.70
N ILE A 119 -1.47 -14.64 -0.60
CA ILE A 119 -2.68 -14.86 -1.40
C ILE A 119 -3.03 -16.37 -1.46
N ALA A 120 -2.04 -17.23 -1.66
CA ALA A 120 -2.24 -18.67 -1.69
C ALA A 120 -2.73 -19.20 -0.33
N ALA A 121 -2.04 -18.84 0.77
CA ALA A 121 -2.47 -19.24 2.11
C ALA A 121 -3.85 -18.68 2.49
N GLY A 122 -4.13 -17.43 2.07
CA GLY A 122 -5.42 -16.80 2.29
C GLY A 122 -6.58 -17.49 1.57
N ALA A 123 -6.33 -18.06 0.40
CA ALA A 123 -7.35 -18.80 -0.35
C ALA A 123 -7.85 -20.08 0.36
N GLU A 124 -7.06 -20.63 1.28
CA GLU A 124 -7.37 -21.80 2.11
C GLU A 124 -8.11 -21.45 3.41
N ILE A 125 -8.38 -20.16 3.67
CA ILE A 125 -9.02 -19.70 4.90
C ILE A 125 -10.49 -19.33 4.61
N GLU A 126 -11.43 -20.05 5.23
CA GLU A 126 -12.88 -19.89 4.97
C GLU A 126 -13.41 -18.49 5.29
N ASP A 127 -12.98 -17.86 6.38
CA ASP A 127 -13.45 -16.58 6.87
C ASP A 127 -12.43 -15.44 6.68
N ILE A 128 -11.64 -15.51 5.60
CA ILE A 128 -10.72 -14.44 5.26
C ILE A 128 -11.48 -13.18 4.81
N HIS A 129 -10.96 -12.03 5.21
CA HIS A 129 -11.41 -10.78 4.60
C HIS A 129 -10.90 -10.69 3.16
N TYR A 130 -11.76 -11.01 2.19
CA TYR A 130 -11.40 -10.99 0.76
C TYR A 130 -10.88 -9.62 0.28
N SER A 131 -11.28 -8.51 0.91
CA SER A 131 -10.70 -7.19 0.68
C SER A 131 -9.18 -7.14 0.89
N ASP A 132 -8.66 -7.93 1.84
CA ASP A 132 -7.20 -8.05 2.02
C ASP A 132 -6.52 -8.70 0.82
N LEU A 133 -7.15 -9.72 0.21
CA LEU A 133 -6.64 -10.34 -1.03
C LEU A 133 -6.68 -9.35 -2.20
N GLY A 134 -7.74 -8.56 -2.30
CA GLY A 134 -7.85 -7.48 -3.27
C GLY A 134 -6.72 -6.46 -3.12
N THR A 135 -6.44 -6.04 -1.87
CA THR A 135 -5.33 -5.13 -1.55
C THR A 135 -3.98 -5.70 -1.99
N MET A 136 -3.70 -6.96 -1.67
CA MET A 136 -2.44 -7.61 -2.04
C MET A 136 -2.28 -7.73 -3.55
N LEU A 137 -3.33 -8.10 -4.28
CA LEU A 137 -3.31 -8.15 -5.75
C LEU A 137 -3.07 -6.77 -6.37
N ASN A 138 -3.71 -5.73 -5.84
CA ASN A 138 -3.46 -4.36 -6.28
C ASN A 138 -2.00 -3.92 -6.02
N ASN A 139 -1.42 -4.28 -4.87
CA ASN A 139 -0.03 -3.97 -4.56
C ASN A 139 0.94 -4.74 -5.48
N VAL A 140 0.68 -6.02 -5.74
CA VAL A 140 1.45 -6.81 -6.73
C VAL A 140 1.40 -6.13 -8.11
N ALA A 141 0.21 -5.71 -8.55
CA ALA A 141 0.05 -5.02 -9.82
C ALA A 141 0.84 -3.70 -9.89
N LEU A 142 0.83 -2.90 -8.80
CA LEU A 142 1.61 -1.66 -8.70
C LEU A 142 3.12 -1.93 -8.80
N ILE A 143 3.63 -2.97 -8.12
CA ILE A 143 5.04 -3.35 -8.17
C ILE A 143 5.40 -3.84 -9.58
N LEU A 144 4.59 -4.71 -10.18
CA LEU A 144 4.79 -5.22 -11.54
C LEU A 144 4.82 -4.09 -12.56
N ARG A 145 3.89 -3.13 -12.46
CA ARG A 145 3.87 -1.94 -13.32
C ARG A 145 5.15 -1.11 -13.19
N LYS A 146 5.58 -0.82 -11.95
CA LYS A 146 6.83 -0.07 -11.68
C LYS A 146 8.07 -0.79 -12.21
N SER A 147 8.06 -2.12 -12.22
CA SER A 147 9.15 -2.97 -12.72
C SER A 147 9.09 -3.22 -14.23
N GLY A 148 8.17 -2.56 -14.97
CA GLY A 148 8.03 -2.73 -16.42
C GLY A 148 7.38 -4.06 -16.87
N ARG A 149 6.83 -4.85 -15.93
CA ARG A 149 6.18 -6.13 -16.22
C ARG A 149 4.68 -5.95 -16.48
N GLN A 150 4.34 -5.15 -17.49
CA GLN A 150 2.97 -4.70 -17.77
C GLN A 150 2.00 -5.85 -18.02
N LYS A 151 2.39 -6.86 -18.81
CA LYS A 151 1.53 -8.01 -19.11
C LYS A 151 1.08 -8.81 -17.88
N ALA A 152 1.89 -8.80 -16.81
CA ALA A 152 1.57 -9.47 -15.56
C ALA A 152 0.78 -8.57 -14.58
N ALA A 153 0.86 -7.24 -14.74
CA ALA A 153 0.18 -6.29 -13.87
C ALA A 153 -1.33 -6.24 -14.11
N GLU A 154 -1.76 -6.23 -15.37
CA GLU A 154 -3.18 -6.10 -15.76
C GLU A 154 -4.08 -7.17 -15.12
N PRO A 155 -3.77 -8.48 -15.21
CA PRO A 155 -4.59 -9.51 -14.56
C PRO A 155 -4.72 -9.33 -13.05
N CYS A 156 -3.69 -8.83 -12.39
CA CYS A 156 -3.72 -8.58 -10.94
C CYS A 156 -4.68 -7.44 -10.59
N TYR A 157 -4.67 -6.33 -11.35
CA TYR A 157 -5.65 -5.25 -11.18
C TYR A 157 -7.08 -5.72 -11.42
N LEU A 158 -7.34 -6.46 -12.50
CA LEU A 158 -8.67 -6.96 -12.83
C LEU A 158 -9.21 -7.91 -11.76
N ARG A 159 -8.34 -8.80 -11.24
CA ARG A 159 -8.72 -9.70 -10.16
C ARG A 159 -8.99 -8.95 -8.85
N ALA A 160 -8.18 -7.94 -8.51
CA ALA A 160 -8.41 -7.07 -7.36
C ALA A 160 -9.76 -6.36 -7.47
N LEU A 161 -10.05 -5.77 -8.64
CA LEU A 161 -11.30 -5.10 -8.93
C LEU A 161 -12.50 -6.03 -8.73
N HIS A 162 -12.45 -7.23 -9.33
CA HIS A 162 -13.51 -8.22 -9.19
C HIS A 162 -13.79 -8.60 -7.73
N ILE A 163 -12.73 -8.79 -6.93
CA ILE A 163 -12.86 -9.11 -5.50
C ILE A 163 -13.55 -7.96 -4.76
N TYR A 164 -13.12 -6.72 -4.98
CA TYR A 164 -13.71 -5.56 -4.29
C TYR A 164 -15.17 -5.33 -4.70
N GLU A 165 -15.48 -5.42 -6.00
CA GLU A 165 -16.86 -5.28 -6.48
C GLU A 165 -17.79 -6.33 -5.87
N LYS A 166 -17.33 -7.59 -5.79
CA LYS A 166 -18.11 -8.71 -5.23
C LYS A 166 -18.33 -8.56 -3.72
N GLN A 167 -17.33 -8.06 -2.99
CA GLN A 167 -17.37 -8.03 -1.52
C GLN A 167 -17.96 -6.73 -0.95
N LEU A 168 -17.68 -5.60 -1.58
CA LEU A 168 -18.01 -4.27 -1.07
C LEU A 168 -19.08 -3.57 -1.90
N GLY A 169 -19.41 -4.13 -3.08
CA GLY A 169 -20.28 -3.48 -4.04
C GLY A 169 -19.53 -2.58 -5.04
N PRO A 170 -20.16 -2.32 -6.21
CA PRO A 170 -19.50 -1.65 -7.33
C PRO A 170 -19.18 -0.17 -7.09
N ASP A 171 -19.80 0.45 -6.09
CA ASP A 171 -19.70 1.89 -5.80
C ASP A 171 -18.89 2.18 -4.52
N HIS A 172 -18.15 1.18 -4.02
CA HIS A 172 -17.32 1.35 -2.84
C HIS A 172 -16.04 2.16 -3.14
N VAL A 173 -15.55 2.91 -2.15
CA VAL A 173 -14.34 3.76 -2.27
C VAL A 173 -13.10 2.96 -2.67
N ASP A 174 -12.96 1.72 -2.20
CA ASP A 174 -11.84 0.85 -2.56
C ASP A 174 -11.91 0.40 -4.02
N VAL A 175 -13.12 0.20 -4.57
CA VAL A 175 -13.33 -0.03 -6.00
C VAL A 175 -12.82 1.17 -6.80
N ALA A 176 -13.16 2.41 -6.41
CA ALA A 176 -12.66 3.61 -7.06
C ALA A 176 -11.12 3.71 -7.01
N SER A 177 -10.51 3.25 -5.92
CA SER A 177 -9.05 3.26 -5.76
C SER A 177 -8.36 2.29 -6.73
N VAL A 178 -8.87 1.06 -6.87
CA VAL A 178 -8.35 0.09 -7.84
C VAL A 178 -8.61 0.54 -9.28
N LEU A 179 -9.80 1.05 -9.57
CA LEU A 179 -10.13 1.63 -10.88
C LEU A 179 -9.15 2.74 -11.26
N ASN A 180 -8.84 3.65 -10.33
CA ASN A 180 -7.86 4.69 -10.57
C ASN A 180 -6.46 4.13 -10.93
N ASN A 181 -5.99 3.12 -10.21
CA ASN A 181 -4.70 2.48 -10.48
C ASN A 181 -4.67 1.77 -11.84
N LEU A 182 -5.75 1.06 -12.16
CA LEU A 182 -5.92 0.39 -13.46
C LEU A 182 -5.99 1.40 -14.61
N ALA A 183 -6.69 2.53 -14.42
CA ALA A 183 -6.77 3.58 -15.43
C ALA A 183 -5.42 4.27 -15.67
N VAL A 184 -4.63 4.52 -14.60
CA VAL A 184 -3.24 5.00 -14.73
C VAL A 184 -2.37 3.97 -15.48
N PHE A 185 -2.57 2.68 -15.22
CA PHE A 185 -1.91 1.63 -15.98
C PHE A 185 -2.26 1.72 -17.47
N TYR A 186 -3.55 1.81 -17.84
CA TYR A 186 -3.96 1.93 -19.25
C TYR A 186 -3.47 3.23 -19.90
N THR A 187 -3.38 4.34 -19.15
CA THR A 187 -2.81 5.59 -19.63
C THR A 187 -1.34 5.40 -20.06
N ASN A 188 -0.56 4.71 -19.22
CA ASN A 188 0.85 4.42 -19.52
C ASN A 188 1.03 3.47 -20.73
N GLU A 189 0.08 2.55 -20.92
CA GLU A 189 0.03 1.65 -22.10
C GLU A 189 -0.57 2.34 -23.34
N ARG A 190 -0.87 3.64 -23.28
CA ARG A 190 -1.50 4.43 -24.36
C ARG A 190 -2.89 3.93 -24.76
N ARG A 191 -3.55 3.15 -23.93
CA ARG A 191 -4.92 2.67 -24.08
C ARG A 191 -5.90 3.74 -23.58
N PHE A 192 -5.89 4.90 -24.20
CA PHE A 192 -6.54 6.10 -23.70
C PHE A 192 -8.06 5.99 -23.60
N THR A 193 -8.72 5.27 -24.51
CA THR A 193 -10.18 5.07 -24.47
C THR A 193 -10.61 4.26 -23.25
N GLU A 194 -9.84 3.22 -22.91
CA GLU A 194 -10.11 2.40 -21.75
C GLU A 194 -9.79 3.16 -20.46
N ALA A 195 -8.67 3.89 -20.45
CA ALA A 195 -8.27 4.73 -19.32
C ALA A 195 -9.35 5.79 -19.01
N GLU A 196 -9.86 6.49 -20.03
CA GLU A 196 -10.92 7.48 -19.89
C GLU A 196 -12.17 6.89 -19.24
N LYS A 197 -12.67 5.77 -19.78
CA LYS A 197 -13.87 5.09 -19.25
C LYS A 197 -13.71 4.72 -17.78
N ILE A 198 -12.56 4.19 -17.41
CA ILE A 198 -12.31 3.72 -16.04
C ILE A 198 -12.08 4.90 -15.08
N HIS A 199 -11.37 5.95 -15.51
CA HIS A 199 -11.21 7.16 -14.71
C HIS A 199 -12.56 7.86 -14.47
N LEU A 200 -13.43 7.94 -15.46
CA LEU A 200 -14.77 8.51 -15.30
C LEU A 200 -15.60 7.72 -14.28
N ARG A 201 -15.54 6.38 -14.32
CA ARG A 201 -16.21 5.55 -13.33
C ARG A 201 -15.66 5.78 -11.92
N ALA A 202 -14.34 5.79 -11.75
CA ALA A 202 -13.69 6.06 -10.45
C ALA A 202 -14.08 7.44 -9.90
N LEU A 203 -14.12 8.45 -10.77
CA LEU A 203 -14.51 9.81 -10.42
C LEU A 203 -15.98 9.86 -9.97
N ALA A 204 -16.90 9.24 -10.72
CA ALA A 204 -18.32 9.19 -10.38
C ALA A 204 -18.56 8.53 -9.00
N ILE A 205 -17.87 7.43 -8.70
CA ILE A 205 -17.97 6.79 -7.38
C ILE A 205 -17.54 7.79 -6.28
N ARG A 206 -16.40 8.45 -6.44
CA ARG A 206 -15.88 9.40 -5.45
C ARG A 206 -16.76 10.63 -5.26
N GLU A 207 -17.33 11.17 -6.34
CA GLU A 207 -18.22 12.33 -6.29
C GLU A 207 -19.57 12.02 -5.60
N ASN A 208 -20.01 10.76 -5.61
CA ASN A 208 -21.23 10.30 -4.95
C ASN A 208 -21.04 9.92 -3.47
N LEU A 209 -19.82 9.91 -2.95
CA LEU A 209 -19.56 9.65 -1.53
C LEU A 209 -19.99 10.83 -0.66
N ASN A 210 -20.41 10.54 0.58
CA ASN A 210 -20.81 11.57 1.56
C ASN A 210 -20.09 11.35 2.89
N PRO A 211 -19.18 12.21 3.35
CA PRO A 211 -18.71 13.41 2.64
C PRO A 211 -17.82 13.06 1.42
N PRO A 212 -17.77 13.91 0.38
CA PRO A 212 -16.96 13.67 -0.79
C PRO A 212 -15.46 13.83 -0.44
N PRO A 213 -14.59 12.86 -0.83
CA PRO A 213 -13.15 12.93 -0.57
C PRO A 213 -12.47 13.89 -1.57
N LEU A 214 -12.42 15.18 -1.23
CA LEU A 214 -11.97 16.24 -2.15
C LEU A 214 -10.55 16.00 -2.72
N ALA A 215 -9.63 15.47 -1.91
CA ALA A 215 -8.28 15.16 -2.37
C ALA A 215 -8.29 14.07 -3.46
N ASP A 216 -9.05 13.00 -3.23
CA ASP A 216 -9.15 11.88 -4.19
C ASP A 216 -9.87 12.28 -5.48
N ILE A 217 -10.90 13.14 -5.37
CA ILE A 217 -11.60 13.70 -6.52
C ILE A 217 -10.66 14.60 -7.33
N ALA A 218 -9.91 15.47 -6.65
CA ALA A 218 -8.91 16.32 -7.29
C ALA A 218 -7.84 15.49 -8.03
N GLN A 219 -7.35 14.41 -7.40
CA GLN A 219 -6.41 13.49 -8.02
C GLN A 219 -7.03 12.77 -9.23
N SER A 220 -8.30 12.32 -9.14
CA SER A 220 -9.00 11.68 -10.27
C SER A 220 -9.14 12.63 -11.45
N LYS A 221 -9.49 13.90 -11.21
CA LYS A 221 -9.57 14.93 -12.25
C LYS A 221 -8.21 15.18 -12.89
N CYS A 222 -7.13 15.24 -12.11
CA CYS A 222 -5.78 15.36 -12.63
C CYS A 222 -5.40 14.18 -13.53
N ASN A 223 -5.65 12.95 -13.08
CA ASN A 223 -5.32 11.76 -13.86
C ASN A 223 -6.11 11.69 -15.18
N LEU A 224 -7.39 12.05 -15.14
CA LEU A 224 -8.21 12.15 -16.36
C LEU A 224 -7.70 13.27 -17.29
N ALA A 225 -7.23 14.40 -16.75
CA ALA A 225 -6.60 15.46 -17.51
C ALA A 225 -5.32 14.97 -18.23
N VAL A 226 -4.51 14.12 -17.58
CA VAL A 226 -3.33 13.49 -18.19
C VAL A 226 -3.74 12.62 -19.40
N VAL A 227 -4.85 11.88 -19.34
CA VAL A 227 -5.36 11.10 -20.46
C VAL A 227 -5.69 12.00 -21.64
N TYR A 228 -6.46 13.07 -21.41
CA TYR A 228 -6.84 14.02 -22.48
C TYR A 228 -5.62 14.77 -23.02
N HIS A 229 -4.69 15.18 -22.17
CA HIS A 229 -3.44 15.81 -22.58
C HIS A 229 -2.64 14.89 -23.50
N SER A 230 -2.47 13.62 -23.10
CA SER A 230 -1.71 12.61 -23.87
C SER A 230 -2.37 12.27 -25.20
N ARG A 231 -3.70 12.44 -25.31
CA ARG A 231 -4.48 12.23 -26.53
C ARG A 231 -4.50 13.46 -27.45
N GLY A 232 -4.08 14.62 -26.95
CA GLY A 232 -4.11 15.89 -27.67
C GLY A 232 -5.41 16.70 -27.51
N ASP A 233 -6.31 16.30 -26.63
CA ASP A 233 -7.53 17.05 -26.28
C ASP A 233 -7.20 18.10 -25.20
N TYR A 234 -6.45 19.10 -25.60
CA TYR A 234 -5.85 20.08 -24.69
C TYR A 234 -6.90 20.96 -23.98
N ALA A 235 -8.06 21.20 -24.63
CA ALA A 235 -9.12 22.00 -24.03
C ALA A 235 -9.71 21.29 -22.79
N LYS A 236 -10.10 20.01 -22.93
CA LYS A 236 -10.62 19.23 -21.81
C LYS A 236 -9.55 18.99 -20.73
N ALA A 237 -8.30 18.78 -21.14
CA ALA A 237 -7.22 18.65 -20.20
C ALA A 237 -7.05 19.90 -19.34
N ALA A 238 -7.07 21.09 -19.94
CA ALA A 238 -6.94 22.36 -19.22
C ALA A 238 -8.09 22.58 -18.23
N GLU A 239 -9.34 22.31 -18.62
CA GLU A 239 -10.52 22.41 -17.75
C GLU A 239 -10.38 21.51 -16.52
N LEU A 240 -9.97 20.26 -16.72
CA LEU A 240 -9.80 19.29 -15.63
C LEU A 240 -8.63 19.62 -14.71
N TYR A 241 -7.49 20.09 -15.22
CA TYR A 241 -6.40 20.55 -14.40
C TYR A 241 -6.80 21.75 -13.54
N GLN A 242 -7.52 22.72 -14.11
CA GLN A 242 -8.04 23.87 -13.35
C GLN A 242 -9.03 23.45 -12.27
N ALA A 243 -9.95 22.53 -12.58
CA ALA A 243 -10.88 21.98 -11.62
C ALA A 243 -10.16 21.24 -10.48
N SER A 244 -9.15 20.42 -10.82
CA SER A 244 -8.30 19.74 -9.84
C SER A 244 -7.59 20.73 -8.90
N LEU A 245 -6.94 21.75 -9.44
CA LEU A 245 -6.27 22.77 -8.64
C LEU A 245 -7.22 23.52 -7.70
N LYS A 246 -8.41 23.90 -8.21
CA LYS A 246 -9.44 24.56 -7.40
C LYS A 246 -9.91 23.68 -6.24
N MET A 247 -10.02 22.38 -6.44
CA MET A 247 -10.37 21.44 -5.37
C MET A 247 -9.25 21.29 -4.36
N TRP A 248 -7.99 21.16 -4.81
CA TRP A 248 -6.83 21.11 -3.93
C TRP A 248 -6.71 22.37 -3.05
N GLU A 249 -7.18 23.53 -3.50
CA GLU A 249 -7.21 24.76 -2.68
C GLU A 249 -8.17 24.66 -1.50
N GLN A 250 -9.17 23.79 -1.56
CA GLN A 250 -10.15 23.56 -0.50
C GLN A 250 -9.72 22.46 0.49
N VAL A 251 -8.73 21.65 0.14
CA VAL A 251 -8.23 20.58 1.02
C VAL A 251 -7.39 21.19 2.13
N LYS A 252 -7.81 20.96 3.40
CA LYS A 252 -7.01 21.27 4.57
C LYS A 252 -5.85 20.27 4.69
N ASP A 253 -4.71 20.71 5.19
CA ASP A 253 -3.52 19.86 5.39
C ASP A 253 -3.13 19.02 4.17
N LYS A 254 -3.27 19.63 2.99
CA LYS A 254 -3.02 18.94 1.70
C LYS A 254 -1.59 18.45 1.59
N PRO A 255 -1.38 17.20 1.08
CA PRO A 255 -0.06 16.73 0.74
C PRO A 255 0.54 17.63 -0.35
N LEU A 256 1.56 18.40 -0.01
CA LEU A 256 2.20 19.35 -0.94
C LEU A 256 2.65 18.67 -2.23
N LYS A 257 3.17 17.45 -2.12
CA LYS A 257 3.64 16.66 -3.26
C LYS A 257 2.54 16.41 -4.30
N ASP A 258 1.33 16.07 -3.88
CA ASP A 258 0.22 15.75 -4.80
C ASP A 258 -0.28 17.01 -5.50
N TYR A 259 -0.34 18.14 -4.77
CA TYR A 259 -0.65 19.44 -5.37
C TYR A 259 0.42 19.86 -6.40
N GLU A 260 1.71 19.66 -6.10
CA GLU A 260 2.83 19.97 -6.99
C GLU A 260 2.78 19.14 -8.29
N ILE A 261 2.34 17.89 -8.24
CA ILE A 261 2.13 17.05 -9.43
C ILE A 261 1.10 17.68 -10.38
N VAL A 262 -0.02 18.16 -9.84
CA VAL A 262 -1.05 18.82 -10.67
C VAL A 262 -0.52 20.09 -11.28
N VAL A 263 0.20 20.91 -10.51
CA VAL A 263 0.84 22.14 -10.99
C VAL A 263 1.81 21.84 -12.12
N SER A 264 2.69 20.85 -11.96
CA SER A 264 3.66 20.45 -12.98
C SER A 264 2.98 20.01 -14.26
N ASN A 265 2.03 19.08 -14.17
CA ASN A 265 1.31 18.56 -15.35
C ASN A 265 0.55 19.67 -16.09
N TYR A 266 -0.03 20.62 -15.37
CA TYR A 266 -0.75 21.74 -16.01
C TYR A 266 0.23 22.77 -16.60
N ALA A 267 1.35 23.03 -15.96
CA ALA A 267 2.41 23.90 -16.50
C ALA A 267 3.00 23.31 -17.79
N ASP A 268 3.20 21.99 -17.86
CA ASP A 268 3.64 21.29 -19.07
C ASP A 268 2.63 21.44 -20.21
N LEU A 269 1.33 21.29 -19.92
CA LEU A 269 0.29 21.56 -20.92
C LEU A 269 0.30 23.01 -21.41
N LEU A 270 0.39 23.99 -20.50
CA LEU A 270 0.44 25.41 -20.87
C LEU A 270 1.67 25.72 -21.71
N SER A 271 2.81 25.13 -21.38
CA SER A 271 4.05 25.30 -22.14
C SER A 271 3.96 24.71 -23.55
N SER A 272 3.34 23.53 -23.71
CA SER A 272 3.13 22.92 -25.02
C SER A 272 2.15 23.71 -25.90
N LEU A 273 1.27 24.50 -25.28
CA LEU A 273 0.39 25.47 -25.96
C LEU A 273 1.02 26.83 -26.22
N GLY A 274 2.33 27.01 -25.95
CA GLY A 274 3.04 28.28 -26.10
C GLY A 274 2.72 29.32 -25.01
N GLN A 275 1.95 28.95 -23.98
CA GLN A 275 1.54 29.85 -22.89
C GLN A 275 2.56 29.87 -21.73
N VAL A 276 3.87 30.00 -22.06
CA VAL A 276 5.01 29.87 -21.12
C VAL A 276 4.90 30.85 -19.94
N ARG A 277 4.41 32.06 -20.17
CA ARG A 277 4.21 33.03 -19.07
C ARG A 277 3.20 32.55 -18.03
N LYS A 278 2.11 31.92 -18.47
CA LYS A 278 1.09 31.38 -17.56
C LYS A 278 1.63 30.15 -16.81
N ALA A 279 2.37 29.28 -17.48
CA ALA A 279 3.02 28.15 -16.86
C ALA A 279 3.96 28.62 -15.72
N HIS A 280 4.84 29.56 -15.99
CA HIS A 280 5.75 30.13 -14.99
C HIS A 280 4.99 30.79 -13.82
N GLN A 281 3.95 31.56 -14.09
CA GLN A 281 3.13 32.20 -13.03
C GLN A 281 2.48 31.14 -12.13
N LEU A 282 2.00 30.04 -12.69
CA LEU A 282 1.39 28.93 -11.96
C LEU A 282 2.42 28.29 -11.01
N GLU A 283 3.61 27.98 -11.49
CA GLU A 283 4.69 27.41 -10.67
C GLU A 283 5.14 28.33 -9.55
N VAL A 284 5.33 29.61 -9.86
CA VAL A 284 5.73 30.62 -8.84
C VAL A 284 4.67 30.74 -7.75
N ARG A 285 3.39 30.73 -8.14
CA ARG A 285 2.27 30.77 -7.18
C ARG A 285 2.25 29.53 -6.28
N ALA A 286 2.54 28.36 -6.84
CA ALA A 286 2.63 27.12 -6.06
C ALA A 286 3.80 27.14 -5.06
N ARG A 287 4.97 27.64 -5.47
CA ARG A 287 6.14 27.77 -4.58
C ARG A 287 5.89 28.71 -3.40
N LYS A 288 5.22 29.85 -3.63
CA LYS A 288 4.85 30.79 -2.56
C LYS A 288 3.93 30.17 -1.52
N LYS A 289 2.99 29.32 -1.93
CA LYS A 289 2.09 28.57 -1.02
C LYS A 289 2.82 27.52 -0.16
N ARG A 290 4.06 27.15 -0.51
CA ARG A 290 4.91 26.23 0.26
C ARG A 290 5.67 26.94 1.40
N SER A 291 5.93 28.23 1.21
CA SER A 291 6.80 29.02 2.12
C SER A 291 6.02 29.80 3.20
N GLY A 292 4.71 29.79 3.15
CA GLY A 292 3.82 30.41 4.13
C GLY A 292 2.91 29.37 4.80
#